data_8063c2ed1ff5d6be06f9fef841280c53
#
_entry.id   8063c2ed1ff5d6be06f9fef841280c53
#
_cell.length_a   1.000
_cell.length_b   1.000
_cell.length_c   1.000
_cell.angle_alpha   90.00
_cell.angle_beta   90.00
_cell.angle_gamma   90.00
#
_symmetry.space_group_name_H-M   'P 1'
#
loop_
_entity.id
_entity.type
_entity.pdbx_description
1 polymer ?
#
loop_
_entity_poly.entity_id
_entity_poly.type
_entity_poly.pdbx_seq_one_letter_code
_entity_poly.pdbx_strand_id
1 'polypeptide(L)'
;MPNAKVLESKKTIVDALSEKIQNSTSAVFVDYKGITVAQDTALRNQFREANVEYAVVKNTLTRFAANKAGYTEFDELLNGTTSMAYTTADPIAPARVICEFAKKNKGIIKIKGGMVEGKVLSVNELMSFGELPSKNALIAQVLGTFLAPISSLAVVLNQILEQKGGAPAEAAEAPAEA
;
A
#
# COMPACT_ATOMS: atom_id res chain seq x y z
N MET A 1 23.66 -15.96 31.86
CA MET A 1 23.58 -16.64 30.54
C MET A 1 22.14 -16.58 30.06
N PRO A 2 21.84 -16.21 28.82
CA PRO A 2 20.45 -16.25 28.34
C PRO A 2 19.95 -17.68 28.33
N ASN A 3 18.69 -17.88 28.74
CA ASN A 3 18.07 -19.18 28.76
C ASN A 3 17.98 -19.74 27.33
N ALA A 4 18.50 -20.97 27.10
CA ALA A 4 18.58 -21.59 25.77
C ALA A 4 17.19 -21.65 25.10
N LYS A 5 16.13 -22.00 25.85
CA LYS A 5 14.74 -22.03 25.35
C LYS A 5 14.25 -20.67 24.83
N VAL A 6 14.62 -19.57 25.51
CA VAL A 6 14.24 -18.21 25.09
C VAL A 6 15.02 -17.79 23.84
N LEU A 7 16.24 -18.27 23.68
CA LEU A 7 17.05 -17.98 22.49
C LEU A 7 16.52 -18.74 21.27
N GLU A 8 16.11 -19.98 21.44
CA GLU A 8 15.48 -20.77 20.38
C GLU A 8 14.16 -20.15 19.92
N SER A 9 13.28 -19.75 20.86
CA SER A 9 12.02 -19.07 20.49
C SER A 9 12.23 -17.74 19.77
N LYS A 10 13.30 -17.00 20.07
CA LYS A 10 13.65 -15.79 19.31
C LYS A 10 14.17 -16.09 17.90
N LYS A 11 14.96 -17.17 17.76
CA LYS A 11 15.44 -17.62 16.45
C LYS A 11 14.27 -18.03 15.55
N THR A 12 13.31 -18.81 16.05
CA THR A 12 12.12 -19.20 15.28
C THR A 12 11.30 -17.99 14.82
N ILE A 13 11.15 -16.96 15.68
CA ILE A 13 10.47 -15.72 15.30
C ILE A 13 11.23 -14.96 14.21
N VAL A 14 12.56 -14.88 14.31
CA VAL A 14 13.39 -14.22 13.29
C VAL A 14 13.32 -14.97 11.97
N ASP A 15 13.35 -16.30 11.98
CA ASP A 15 13.24 -17.12 10.78
C ASP A 15 11.88 -16.94 10.10
N ALA A 16 10.80 -17.02 10.86
CA ALA A 16 9.45 -16.76 10.36
C ALA A 16 9.28 -15.33 9.80
N LEU A 17 9.88 -14.32 10.44
CA LEU A 17 9.86 -12.94 9.95
C LEU A 17 10.68 -12.78 8.68
N SER A 18 11.84 -13.44 8.58
CA SER A 18 12.68 -13.42 7.39
C SER A 18 11.96 -14.01 6.19
N GLU A 19 11.29 -15.16 6.37
CA GLU A 19 10.46 -15.76 5.32
C GLU A 19 9.30 -14.85 4.90
N LYS A 20 8.63 -14.22 5.86
CA LYS A 20 7.54 -13.26 5.58
C LYS A 20 8.02 -12.05 4.80
N ILE A 21 9.18 -11.48 5.14
CA ILE A 21 9.78 -10.35 4.42
C ILE A 21 10.18 -10.77 3.00
N GLN A 22 10.79 -11.93 2.82
CA GLN A 22 11.20 -12.43 1.51
C GLN A 22 10.01 -12.73 0.59
N ASN A 23 8.93 -13.28 1.15
CA ASN A 23 7.74 -13.63 0.39
C ASN A 23 6.79 -12.44 0.18
N SER A 24 6.99 -11.32 0.90
CA SER A 24 6.13 -10.15 0.76
C SER A 24 6.48 -9.35 -0.51
N THR A 25 5.46 -8.95 -1.26
CA THR A 25 5.61 -8.06 -2.40
C THR A 25 5.90 -6.63 -1.95
N SER A 26 5.31 -6.21 -0.81
CA SER A 26 5.63 -4.94 -0.19
C SER A 26 5.58 -5.03 1.34
N ALA A 27 6.43 -4.22 1.99
CA ALA A 27 6.47 -4.05 3.43
C ALA A 27 6.69 -2.57 3.77
N VAL A 28 5.86 -2.02 4.65
CA VAL A 28 5.93 -0.62 5.07
C VAL A 28 6.12 -0.54 6.57
N PHE A 29 7.10 0.26 7.00
CA PHE A 29 7.41 0.52 8.40
C PHE A 29 6.79 1.84 8.84
N VAL A 30 6.09 1.79 9.97
CA VAL A 30 5.29 2.92 10.45
C VAL A 30 5.57 3.18 11.91
N ASP A 31 5.62 4.45 12.30
CA ASP A 31 5.63 4.86 13.69
C ASP A 31 4.19 5.02 14.20
N TYR A 32 3.84 4.27 15.24
CA TYR A 32 2.50 4.28 15.84
C TYR A 32 2.45 5.05 17.17
N LYS A 33 3.45 5.90 17.43
CA LYS A 33 3.51 6.67 18.69
C LYS A 33 2.33 7.63 18.79
N GLY A 34 1.58 7.50 19.90
CA GLY A 34 0.45 8.41 20.19
C GLY A 34 -0.91 7.95 19.65
N ILE A 35 -1.00 6.75 19.09
CA ILE A 35 -2.27 6.17 18.65
C ILE A 35 -3.09 5.69 19.85
N THR A 36 -4.41 5.87 19.83
CA THR A 36 -5.33 5.31 20.83
C THR A 36 -5.71 3.87 20.47
N VAL A 37 -6.15 3.08 21.46
CA VAL A 37 -6.57 1.69 21.23
C VAL A 37 -7.70 1.59 20.20
N ALA A 38 -8.66 2.51 20.24
CA ALA A 38 -9.76 2.56 19.28
C ALA A 38 -9.25 2.79 17.84
N GLN A 39 -8.29 3.69 17.67
CA GLN A 39 -7.67 3.97 16.38
C GLN A 39 -6.83 2.80 15.86
N ASP A 40 -6.06 2.12 16.73
CA ASP A 40 -5.28 0.93 16.34
C ASP A 40 -6.21 -0.21 15.92
N THR A 41 -7.33 -0.39 16.61
CA THR A 41 -8.34 -1.39 16.23
C THR A 41 -8.95 -1.08 14.85
N ALA A 42 -9.30 0.17 14.61
CA ALA A 42 -9.82 0.62 13.31
C ALA A 42 -8.78 0.43 12.19
N LEU A 43 -7.52 0.75 12.45
CA LEU A 43 -6.43 0.55 11.50
C LEU A 43 -6.23 -0.94 11.16
N ARG A 44 -6.24 -1.82 12.17
CA ARG A 44 -6.15 -3.28 11.97
C ARG A 44 -7.29 -3.83 11.14
N ASN A 45 -8.51 -3.32 11.32
CA ASN A 45 -9.66 -3.73 10.52
C ASN A 45 -9.49 -3.31 9.05
N GLN A 46 -9.06 -2.07 8.79
CA GLN A 46 -8.77 -1.62 7.43
C GLN A 46 -7.66 -2.43 6.75
N PHE A 47 -6.62 -2.81 7.49
CA PHE A 47 -5.58 -3.69 6.96
C PHE A 47 -6.10 -5.09 6.61
N ARG A 48 -6.98 -5.66 7.44
CA ARG A 48 -7.61 -6.95 7.16
C ARG A 48 -8.50 -6.91 5.92
N GLU A 49 -9.28 -5.85 5.75
CA GLU A 49 -10.10 -5.62 4.55
C GLU A 49 -9.25 -5.50 3.28
N ALA A 50 -8.05 -4.92 3.39
CA ALA A 50 -7.10 -4.80 2.29
C ALA A 50 -6.19 -6.03 2.11
N ASN A 51 -6.38 -7.13 2.85
CA ASN A 51 -5.51 -8.32 2.87
C ASN A 51 -4.04 -7.99 3.16
N VAL A 52 -3.82 -7.07 4.10
CA VAL A 52 -2.51 -6.66 4.59
C VAL A 52 -2.31 -7.21 6.00
N GLU A 53 -1.22 -7.91 6.23
CA GLU A 53 -0.84 -8.33 7.57
C GLU A 53 -0.14 -7.18 8.30
N TYR A 54 -0.63 -6.85 9.50
CA TYR A 54 -0.06 -5.82 10.36
C TYR A 54 0.46 -6.44 11.66
N ALA A 55 1.74 -6.24 11.94
CA ALA A 55 2.40 -6.77 13.11
C ALA A 55 3.27 -5.71 13.81
N VAL A 56 3.23 -5.71 15.14
CA VAL A 56 4.16 -4.93 15.96
C VAL A 56 5.21 -5.88 16.49
N VAL A 57 6.44 -5.71 16.03
CA VAL A 57 7.57 -6.58 16.37
C VAL A 57 8.70 -5.73 16.97
N LYS A 58 9.48 -6.36 17.83
CA LYS A 58 10.65 -5.70 18.43
C LYS A 58 11.70 -5.39 17.35
N ASN A 59 12.14 -4.12 17.27
CA ASN A 59 13.08 -3.64 16.25
C ASN A 59 14.33 -4.50 16.11
N THR A 60 14.88 -4.99 17.22
CA THR A 60 16.07 -5.87 17.19
C THR A 60 15.82 -7.18 16.45
N LEU A 61 14.62 -7.78 16.57
CA LEU A 61 14.26 -9.00 15.86
C LEU A 61 14.02 -8.71 14.38
N THR A 62 13.39 -7.59 14.08
CA THR A 62 13.16 -7.14 12.70
C THR A 62 14.50 -6.82 11.99
N ARG A 63 15.47 -6.20 12.67
CA ARG A 63 16.82 -6.01 12.13
C ARG A 63 17.50 -7.31 11.76
N PHE A 64 17.49 -8.29 12.66
CA PHE A 64 18.08 -9.60 12.36
C PHE A 64 17.36 -10.29 11.19
N ALA A 65 16.04 -10.17 11.09
CA ALA A 65 15.27 -10.75 10.00
C ALA A 65 15.57 -10.04 8.66
N ALA A 66 15.63 -8.70 8.65
CA ALA A 66 15.93 -7.91 7.47
C ALA A 66 17.36 -8.16 6.95
N ASN A 67 18.35 -8.18 7.84
CA ASN A 67 19.74 -8.49 7.49
C ASN A 67 19.88 -9.92 6.94
N LYS A 68 19.12 -10.88 7.49
CA LYS A 68 19.07 -12.25 6.96
C LYS A 68 18.40 -12.33 5.59
N ALA A 69 17.42 -11.45 5.31
CA ALA A 69 16.77 -11.31 4.01
C ALA A 69 17.61 -10.51 2.98
N GLY A 70 18.72 -9.89 3.41
CA GLY A 70 19.62 -9.13 2.53
C GLY A 70 19.37 -7.62 2.49
N TYR A 71 18.46 -7.09 3.31
CA TYR A 71 18.10 -5.66 3.38
C TYR A 71 18.77 -4.98 4.56
N THR A 72 19.96 -4.41 4.37
CA THR A 72 20.71 -3.69 5.41
C THR A 72 20.26 -2.24 5.60
N GLU A 73 19.61 -1.66 4.60
CA GLU A 73 19.15 -0.27 4.61
C GLU A 73 18.02 0.00 5.64
N PHE A 74 17.35 -1.05 6.10
CA PHE A 74 16.31 -0.91 7.13
C PHE A 74 16.83 -0.61 8.53
N ASP A 75 18.14 -0.77 8.77
CA ASP A 75 18.73 -0.53 10.09
C ASP A 75 18.55 0.91 10.57
N GLU A 76 18.59 1.88 9.65
CA GLU A 76 18.39 3.30 9.95
C GLU A 76 16.90 3.61 10.25
N LEU A 77 15.98 2.89 9.61
CA LEU A 77 14.53 3.09 9.75
C LEU A 77 13.98 2.47 11.04
N LEU A 78 14.62 1.44 11.57
CA LEU A 78 14.17 0.66 12.73
C LEU A 78 14.58 1.29 14.07
N ASN A 79 14.40 2.61 14.23
CA ASN A 79 14.64 3.34 15.48
C ASN A 79 13.32 3.80 16.11
N GLY A 80 13.16 3.66 17.43
CA GLY A 80 11.95 4.05 18.17
C GLY A 80 10.80 3.06 18.02
N THR A 81 9.55 3.52 18.13
CA THR A 81 8.35 2.70 17.95
C THR A 81 8.17 2.37 16.47
N THR A 82 8.05 1.09 16.16
CA THR A 82 7.91 0.65 14.75
C THR A 82 6.94 -0.52 14.66
N SER A 83 5.99 -0.40 13.78
CA SER A 83 5.12 -1.46 13.32
C SER A 83 5.39 -1.75 11.85
N MET A 84 5.11 -2.96 11.41
CA MET A 84 5.31 -3.42 10.05
C MET A 84 3.97 -3.86 9.46
N ALA A 85 3.63 -3.31 8.30
CA ALA A 85 2.51 -3.77 7.48
C ALA A 85 3.10 -4.39 6.21
N TYR A 86 2.74 -5.63 5.90
CA TYR A 86 3.26 -6.34 4.74
C TYR A 86 2.14 -7.09 4.01
N THR A 87 2.31 -7.25 2.71
CA THR A 87 1.37 -7.96 1.85
C THR A 87 2.07 -8.75 0.76
N THR A 88 1.39 -9.79 0.30
CA THR A 88 1.81 -10.60 -0.85
C THR A 88 0.96 -10.33 -2.09
N ALA A 89 -0.20 -9.67 -1.93
CA ALA A 89 -1.18 -9.50 -3.00
C ALA A 89 -0.99 -8.17 -3.76
N ASP A 90 -1.34 -7.04 -3.16
CA ASP A 90 -1.32 -5.73 -3.80
C ASP A 90 -0.19 -4.87 -3.23
N PRO A 91 0.87 -4.55 -4.00
CA PRO A 91 2.04 -3.84 -3.50
C PRO A 91 1.72 -2.42 -2.98
N ILE A 92 0.64 -1.81 -3.44
CA ILE A 92 0.25 -0.44 -3.08
C ILE A 92 -0.65 -0.42 -1.83
N ALA A 93 -1.36 -1.52 -1.53
CA ALA A 93 -2.36 -1.56 -0.48
C ALA A 93 -1.87 -1.07 0.91
N PRO A 94 -0.70 -1.49 1.44
CA PRO A 94 -0.24 -1.03 2.74
C PRO A 94 -0.01 0.48 2.80
N ALA A 95 0.64 1.05 1.76
CA ALA A 95 0.93 2.47 1.69
C ALA A 95 -0.37 3.30 1.61
N ARG A 96 -1.34 2.85 0.80
CA ARG A 96 -2.64 3.52 0.65
C ARG A 96 -3.41 3.57 1.96
N VAL A 97 -3.58 2.44 2.65
CA VAL A 97 -4.30 2.37 3.93
C VAL A 97 -3.65 3.29 4.96
N ILE A 98 -2.31 3.30 5.05
CA ILE A 98 -1.59 4.15 5.98
C ILE A 98 -1.77 5.63 5.63
N CYS A 99 -1.67 6.01 4.36
CA CYS A 99 -1.87 7.40 3.92
C CYS A 99 -3.31 7.88 4.18
N GLU A 100 -4.32 7.06 3.88
CA GLU A 100 -5.71 7.39 4.17
C GLU A 100 -5.96 7.56 5.67
N PHE A 101 -5.41 6.66 6.47
CA PHE A 101 -5.52 6.72 7.92
C PHE A 101 -4.78 7.94 8.50
N ALA A 102 -3.60 8.28 7.99
CA ALA A 102 -2.84 9.46 8.40
C ALA A 102 -3.60 10.76 8.06
N LYS A 103 -4.23 10.83 6.87
CA LYS A 103 -5.08 11.96 6.47
C LYS A 103 -6.29 12.12 7.41
N LYS A 104 -6.95 11.01 7.81
CA LYS A 104 -8.12 11.04 8.73
C LYS A 104 -7.73 11.41 10.17
N ASN A 105 -6.57 11.04 10.64
CA ASN A 105 -6.13 11.18 12.04
C ASN A 105 -5.03 12.25 12.23
N LYS A 106 -5.00 13.31 11.43
CA LYS A 106 -4.10 14.47 11.56
C LYS A 106 -2.60 14.09 11.66
N GLY A 107 -2.18 13.05 10.97
CA GLY A 107 -0.77 12.68 10.89
C GLY A 107 -0.18 12.06 12.17
N ILE A 108 -1.01 11.44 13.03
CA ILE A 108 -0.55 10.72 14.22
C ILE A 108 0.40 9.58 13.83
N ILE A 109 0.12 8.91 12.71
CA ILE A 109 0.98 7.86 12.15
C ILE A 109 1.97 8.51 11.18
N LYS A 110 3.25 8.18 11.36
CA LYS A 110 4.33 8.62 10.47
C LYS A 110 4.92 7.42 9.75
N ILE A 111 5.01 7.51 8.43
CA ILE A 111 5.72 6.53 7.61
C ILE A 111 7.21 6.75 7.84
N LYS A 112 7.96 5.69 8.09
CA LYS A 112 9.42 5.72 8.22
C LYS A 112 10.12 5.32 6.94
N GLY A 113 9.55 4.40 6.21
CA GLY A 113 10.09 3.86 4.98
C GLY A 113 9.47 2.51 4.68
N GLY A 114 9.91 1.87 3.64
CA GLY A 114 9.43 0.53 3.30
C GLY A 114 10.09 -0.04 2.06
N MET A 115 9.58 -1.16 1.65
CA MET A 115 10.03 -1.90 0.47
C MET A 115 8.84 -2.18 -0.43
N VAL A 116 9.02 -2.01 -1.72
CA VAL A 116 8.07 -2.42 -2.75
C VAL A 116 8.83 -3.17 -3.84
N GLU A 117 8.42 -4.39 -4.13
CA GLU A 117 9.06 -5.26 -5.14
C GLU A 117 10.59 -5.39 -4.97
N GLY A 118 11.06 -5.50 -3.72
CA GLY A 118 12.48 -5.65 -3.40
C GLY A 118 13.29 -4.35 -3.42
N LYS A 119 12.69 -3.20 -3.74
CA LYS A 119 13.35 -1.88 -3.70
C LYS A 119 12.99 -1.15 -2.42
N VAL A 120 13.99 -0.65 -1.72
CA VAL A 120 13.78 0.21 -0.55
C VAL A 120 13.39 1.60 -1.03
N LEU A 121 12.29 2.13 -0.50
CA LEU A 121 11.71 3.41 -0.87
C LEU A 121 11.77 4.38 0.29
N SER A 122 12.03 5.65 -0.03
CA SER A 122 12.00 6.76 0.90
C SER A 122 10.56 7.11 1.32
N VAL A 123 10.43 7.90 2.38
CA VAL A 123 9.13 8.36 2.90
C VAL A 123 8.31 9.10 1.82
N ASN A 124 8.97 9.97 1.02
CA ASN A 124 8.29 10.78 0.01
C ASN A 124 7.75 9.90 -1.13
N GLU A 125 8.53 8.92 -1.56
CA GLU A 125 8.10 7.97 -2.59
C GLU A 125 6.93 7.12 -2.10
N LEU A 126 6.98 6.61 -0.86
CA LEU A 126 5.88 5.86 -0.28
C LEU A 126 4.59 6.69 -0.12
N MET A 127 4.70 7.98 0.19
CA MET A 127 3.54 8.87 0.20
C MET A 127 2.94 9.01 -1.20
N SER A 128 3.76 9.16 -2.23
CA SER A 128 3.31 9.21 -3.62
C SER A 128 2.61 7.89 -4.02
N PHE A 129 3.17 6.74 -3.63
CA PHE A 129 2.50 5.43 -3.82
C PHE A 129 1.17 5.33 -3.07
N GLY A 130 1.08 5.88 -1.87
CA GLY A 130 -0.15 5.89 -1.07
C GLY A 130 -1.28 6.76 -1.64
N GLU A 131 -0.97 7.69 -2.55
CA GLU A 131 -1.96 8.49 -3.26
C GLU A 131 -2.48 7.82 -4.54
N LEU A 132 -1.82 6.77 -4.99
CA LEU A 132 -2.25 6.01 -6.16
C LEU A 132 -3.54 5.21 -5.87
N PRO A 133 -4.45 5.13 -6.83
CA PRO A 133 -5.62 4.26 -6.74
C PRO A 133 -5.19 2.78 -6.83
N SER A 134 -6.14 1.87 -6.63
CA SER A 134 -5.86 0.43 -6.74
C SER A 134 -5.34 0.04 -8.12
N LYS A 135 -4.61 -1.09 -8.21
CA LYS A 135 -4.06 -1.60 -9.47
C LYS A 135 -5.12 -1.67 -10.59
N ASN A 136 -6.31 -2.15 -10.27
CA ASN A 136 -7.39 -2.26 -11.25
C ASN A 136 -7.89 -0.87 -11.71
N ALA A 137 -7.95 0.11 -10.80
CA ALA A 137 -8.33 1.48 -11.14
C ALA A 137 -7.25 2.17 -12.01
N LEU A 138 -5.95 1.90 -11.77
CA LEU A 138 -4.88 2.37 -12.63
C LEU A 138 -4.97 1.79 -14.04
N ILE A 139 -5.23 0.50 -14.15
CA ILE A 139 -5.44 -0.17 -15.46
C ILE A 139 -6.65 0.44 -16.18
N ALA A 140 -7.77 0.63 -15.47
CA ALA A 140 -8.96 1.28 -16.01
C ALA A 140 -8.68 2.72 -16.49
N GLN A 141 -7.90 3.48 -15.74
CA GLN A 141 -7.49 4.83 -16.11
C GLN A 141 -6.64 4.83 -17.39
N VAL A 142 -5.68 3.92 -17.51
CA VAL A 142 -4.86 3.78 -18.73
C VAL A 142 -5.74 3.42 -19.93
N LEU A 143 -6.62 2.44 -19.78
CA LEU A 143 -7.55 2.07 -20.85
C LEU A 143 -8.48 3.23 -21.23
N GLY A 144 -8.96 3.98 -20.24
CA GLY A 144 -9.77 5.20 -20.46
C GLY A 144 -9.01 6.27 -21.24
N THR A 145 -7.72 6.48 -20.98
CA THR A 145 -6.90 7.45 -21.73
C THR A 145 -6.71 7.04 -23.19
N PHE A 146 -6.64 5.76 -23.51
CA PHE A 146 -6.60 5.29 -24.90
C PHE A 146 -7.94 5.47 -25.64
N LEU A 147 -9.06 5.34 -24.92
CA LEU A 147 -10.39 5.54 -25.48
C LEU A 147 -10.79 7.03 -25.57
N ALA A 148 -10.18 7.89 -24.75
CA ALA A 148 -10.53 9.32 -24.68
C ALA A 148 -10.50 10.05 -26.04
N PRO A 149 -9.51 9.87 -26.95
CA PRO A 149 -9.50 10.54 -28.25
C PRO A 149 -10.69 10.17 -29.11
N ILE A 150 -11.11 8.90 -29.06
CA ILE A 150 -12.25 8.40 -29.85
C ILE A 150 -13.56 8.96 -29.29
N SER A 151 -13.71 8.89 -27.96
CA SER A 151 -14.89 9.43 -27.28
C SER A 151 -15.02 10.94 -27.44
N SER A 152 -13.91 11.69 -27.36
CA SER A 152 -13.92 13.14 -27.55
C SER A 152 -14.31 13.54 -28.96
N LEU A 153 -13.88 12.79 -29.98
CA LEU A 153 -14.30 12.99 -31.36
C LEU A 153 -15.81 12.78 -31.53
N ALA A 154 -16.34 11.72 -30.95
CA ALA A 154 -17.79 11.46 -31.00
C ALA A 154 -18.61 12.56 -30.31
N VAL A 155 -18.15 13.05 -29.15
CA VAL A 155 -18.78 14.16 -28.43
C VAL A 155 -18.78 15.44 -29.30
N VAL A 156 -17.65 15.78 -29.92
CA VAL A 156 -17.54 16.97 -30.79
C VAL A 156 -18.48 16.84 -32.00
N LEU A 157 -18.55 15.66 -32.63
CA LEU A 157 -19.46 15.42 -33.74
C LEU A 157 -20.94 15.56 -33.31
N ASN A 158 -21.30 15.04 -32.16
CA ASN A 158 -22.65 15.20 -31.61
C ASN A 158 -22.97 16.66 -31.32
N GLN A 159 -22.05 17.42 -30.72
CA GLN A 159 -22.22 18.86 -30.48
C GLN A 159 -22.40 19.67 -31.80
N ILE A 160 -21.67 19.29 -32.85
CA ILE A 160 -21.85 19.93 -34.18
C ILE A 160 -23.21 19.61 -34.77
N LEU A 161 -23.72 18.35 -34.59
CA LEU A 161 -25.04 17.96 -35.02
C LEU A 161 -26.13 18.72 -34.28
N GLU A 162 -26.01 18.86 -32.96
CA GLU A 162 -26.93 19.65 -32.13
C GLU A 162 -26.96 21.12 -32.56
N GLN A 163 -25.79 21.74 -32.82
CA GLN A 163 -25.72 23.10 -33.31
C GLN A 163 -26.33 23.31 -34.71
N LYS A 164 -26.34 22.25 -35.54
CA LYS A 164 -26.93 22.29 -36.89
C LYS A 164 -28.39 21.83 -36.90
N GLY A 165 -29.02 21.62 -35.75
CA GLY A 165 -30.45 21.24 -35.64
C GLY A 165 -30.77 19.79 -36.00
N GLY A 166 -29.76 18.90 -35.98
CA GLY A 166 -29.95 17.44 -36.08
C GLY A 166 -30.30 16.83 -34.74
N ALA A 167 -31.22 15.85 -34.72
CA ALA A 167 -31.52 15.09 -33.51
C ALA A 167 -30.23 14.34 -33.01
N PRO A 168 -29.97 14.31 -31.70
CA PRO A 168 -28.82 13.58 -31.17
C PRO A 168 -28.95 12.08 -31.49
N ALA A 169 -27.94 11.50 -32.12
CA ALA A 169 -27.86 10.06 -32.24
C ALA A 169 -27.67 9.50 -30.83
N GLU A 170 -28.59 8.68 -30.39
CA GLU A 170 -28.61 7.97 -29.12
C GLU A 170 -27.24 7.34 -28.90
N ALA A 171 -26.53 7.74 -27.83
CA ALA A 171 -25.21 7.23 -27.52
C ALA A 171 -25.35 5.72 -27.32
N ALA A 172 -24.68 4.95 -28.17
CA ALA A 172 -24.61 3.51 -28.04
C ALA A 172 -24.09 3.18 -26.62
N GLU A 173 -24.96 2.66 -25.80
CA GLU A 173 -24.66 2.07 -24.50
C GLU A 173 -23.52 1.05 -24.70
N ALA A 174 -22.39 1.33 -24.10
CA ALA A 174 -21.34 0.35 -23.99
C ALA A 174 -21.87 -0.82 -23.14
N PRO A 175 -21.79 -2.08 -23.59
CA PRO A 175 -22.23 -3.19 -22.77
C PRO A 175 -21.33 -3.30 -21.54
N ALA A 176 -21.90 -2.95 -20.38
CA ALA A 176 -21.41 -3.40 -19.10
C ALA A 176 -21.97 -4.82 -18.94
N GLU A 177 -21.12 -5.84 -19.23
CA GLU A 177 -21.26 -7.20 -18.67
C GLU A 177 -20.19 -8.13 -19.26
N ALA A 178 -19.22 -8.49 -18.43
CA ALA A 178 -18.77 -9.85 -18.14
C ALA A 178 -17.59 -9.81 -17.16
#